data_67440745e965681c2cc62efd29406fa8
#
_entry.id   67440745e965681c2cc62efd29406fa8
#
_cell.length_a   1.000
_cell.length_b   1.000
_cell.length_c   1.000
_cell.angle_alpha   90.00
_cell.angle_beta   90.00
_cell.angle_gamma   90.00
#
_symmetry.space_group_name_H-M   'P 1'
#
loop_
_entity.id
_entity.type
_entity.pdbx_description
1 polymer ?
#
loop_
_entity_poly.entity_id
_entity_poly.type
_entity_poly.pdbx_seq_one_letter_code
_entity_poly.pdbx_strand_id
1 'polypeptide(L)'
;MEWFFCFLVFICFYGYVGYPMLLAVITPFFTRYKDIPQTTSEGPTVSILVAAYNEEGYIATKIDSLLSQTYSADKFDVWVLNDGSNDRTAGYNNPRIHLLDLPRGGKATALNAGVKASSNEIIVFSDADNEWTDETLERLVSPFTLPSVGAVSGHLSIRKNSTHLGLGDRLYRQYEAFIRKCETKLGNAVSADGGIFAIRRPLFDEIPQDVTDDFYISTGAIVKGQSLIYQGTAIAYDDGVDKAKNQMRRRIRVTVRGMTSLWRRKQLFNPKNYGIYSLCLLSHKFIRRFVPFFVLLLLPVNIMLVNEGGVFQIILFLQFLFYSIAVLGLLDEGKRLPKIFSMAGFILLSSVGLGVGIVRFSQGKRFTFWSPEENR
;
A
#
# COMPACT_ATOMS: atom_id res chain seq x y z
N MET A 1 -7.79 -14.54 -33.77
CA MET A 1 -7.71 -14.97 -32.35
C MET A 1 -6.31 -14.86 -31.78
N GLU A 2 -5.27 -15.24 -32.51
CA GLU A 2 -3.85 -15.16 -32.10
C GLU A 2 -3.43 -13.75 -31.62
N TRP A 3 -3.73 -12.70 -32.41
CA TRP A 3 -3.44 -11.32 -32.02
C TRP A 3 -4.09 -10.90 -30.69
N PHE A 4 -5.31 -11.39 -30.44
CA PHE A 4 -5.99 -11.13 -29.19
C PHE A 4 -5.32 -11.88 -28.03
N PHE A 5 -4.90 -13.12 -28.25
CA PHE A 5 -4.09 -13.87 -27.27
C PHE A 5 -2.78 -13.15 -26.96
N CYS A 6 -2.02 -12.75 -28.01
CA CYS A 6 -0.79 -11.99 -27.82
C CYS A 6 -1.00 -10.68 -27.06
N PHE A 7 -2.10 -9.96 -27.33
CA PHE A 7 -2.47 -8.76 -26.58
C PHE A 7 -2.73 -9.06 -25.11
N LEU A 8 -3.47 -10.12 -24.77
CA LEU A 8 -3.72 -10.53 -23.40
C LEU A 8 -2.42 -10.89 -22.67
N VAL A 9 -1.55 -11.66 -23.32
CA VAL A 9 -0.21 -12.00 -22.79
C VAL A 9 0.61 -10.74 -22.55
N PHE A 10 0.64 -9.84 -23.54
CA PHE A 10 1.38 -8.58 -23.44
C PHE A 10 0.90 -7.73 -22.26
N ILE A 11 -0.41 -7.54 -22.07
CA ILE A 11 -0.94 -6.70 -20.98
C ILE A 11 -0.71 -7.33 -19.60
N CYS A 12 -0.76 -8.66 -19.49
CA CYS A 12 -0.42 -9.39 -18.27
C CYS A 12 1.08 -9.23 -17.95
N PHE A 13 1.94 -9.41 -18.93
CA PHE A 13 3.37 -9.19 -18.80
C PHE A 13 3.69 -7.73 -18.45
N TYR A 14 3.09 -6.78 -19.18
CA TYR A 14 3.29 -5.35 -18.94
C TYR A 14 2.96 -4.96 -17.50
N GLY A 15 1.83 -5.41 -16.95
CA GLY A 15 1.37 -5.01 -15.63
C GLY A 15 2.31 -5.40 -14.48
N TYR A 16 3.01 -6.53 -14.59
CA TYR A 16 3.88 -7.03 -13.52
C TYR A 16 5.37 -7.00 -13.84
N VAL A 17 5.76 -7.08 -15.10
CA VAL A 17 7.17 -7.16 -15.52
C VAL A 17 7.55 -5.99 -16.42
N GLY A 18 6.78 -5.72 -17.46
CA GLY A 18 7.09 -4.71 -18.46
C GLY A 18 7.16 -3.29 -17.88
N TYR A 19 6.19 -2.93 -17.01
CA TYR A 19 6.19 -1.60 -16.38
C TYR A 19 7.41 -1.37 -15.46
N PRO A 20 7.76 -2.25 -14.50
CA PRO A 20 8.99 -2.09 -13.72
C PRO A 20 10.26 -2.08 -14.56
N MET A 21 10.34 -2.91 -15.62
CA MET A 21 11.46 -2.87 -16.55
C MET A 21 11.56 -1.52 -17.28
N LEU A 22 10.44 -1.00 -17.76
CA LEU A 22 10.38 0.33 -18.39
C LEU A 22 10.86 1.41 -17.43
N LEU A 23 10.42 1.38 -16.16
CA LEU A 23 10.91 2.30 -15.15
C LEU A 23 12.42 2.16 -14.91
N ALA A 24 12.94 0.94 -14.83
CA ALA A 24 14.37 0.68 -14.64
C ALA A 24 15.22 1.27 -15.78
N VAL A 25 14.71 1.17 -17.02
CA VAL A 25 15.40 1.72 -18.21
C VAL A 25 15.32 3.24 -18.27
N ILE A 26 14.18 3.83 -17.92
CA ILE A 26 13.95 5.28 -18.07
C ILE A 26 14.57 6.10 -16.93
N THR A 27 14.52 5.61 -15.70
CA THR A 27 14.94 6.40 -14.52
C THR A 27 16.40 6.85 -14.53
N PRO A 28 17.38 6.14 -15.11
CA PRO A 28 18.75 6.66 -15.23
C PRO A 28 18.88 7.94 -16.06
N PHE A 29 17.98 8.14 -17.02
CA PHE A 29 18.01 9.28 -17.96
C PHE A 29 17.17 10.49 -17.49
N PHE A 30 16.12 10.22 -16.69
CA PHE A 30 15.15 11.23 -16.27
C PHE A 30 14.99 11.22 -14.75
N THR A 31 16.00 11.73 -14.03
CA THR A 31 15.97 11.77 -12.57
C THR A 31 15.71 13.18 -12.06
N ARG A 32 14.52 13.42 -11.50
CA ARG A 32 14.15 14.68 -10.85
C ARG A 32 14.69 14.78 -9.41
N TYR A 33 14.59 13.69 -8.65
CA TYR A 33 15.12 13.59 -7.28
C TYR A 33 16.31 12.64 -7.28
N LYS A 34 17.53 13.19 -7.41
CA LYS A 34 18.77 12.43 -7.40
C LYS A 34 19.21 12.10 -5.97
N ASP A 35 19.19 13.12 -5.14
CA ASP A 35 19.62 13.05 -3.75
C ASP A 35 18.45 13.48 -2.85
N ILE A 36 17.83 12.53 -2.16
CA ILE A 36 16.79 12.80 -1.17
C ILE A 36 17.48 12.93 0.19
N PRO A 37 17.29 14.04 0.93
CA PRO A 37 17.84 14.20 2.27
C PRO A 37 17.49 13.02 3.18
N GLN A 38 18.46 12.51 3.93
CA GLN A 38 18.29 11.36 4.83
C GLN A 38 18.16 11.80 6.29
N THR A 39 18.73 12.93 6.63
CA THR A 39 18.74 13.51 7.97
C THR A 39 18.45 15.00 7.91
N THR A 40 18.03 15.57 9.02
CA THR A 40 17.79 17.01 9.15
C THR A 40 18.10 17.48 10.57
N SER A 41 18.96 18.49 10.70
CA SER A 41 19.27 19.15 11.98
C SER A 41 18.15 20.11 12.41
N GLU A 42 17.44 20.70 11.45
CA GLU A 42 16.36 21.66 11.66
C GLU A 42 15.10 21.19 10.95
N GLY A 43 14.54 20.07 11.40
CA GLY A 43 13.31 19.52 10.83
C GLY A 43 12.07 20.32 11.26
N PRO A 44 10.94 20.18 10.52
CA PRO A 44 9.65 20.79 10.84
C PRO A 44 9.04 20.19 12.10
N THR A 45 8.03 20.87 12.67
CA THR A 45 7.20 20.29 13.73
C THR A 45 6.26 19.22 13.18
N VAL A 46 6.03 18.16 13.97
CA VAL A 46 5.37 16.92 13.50
C VAL A 46 4.29 16.47 14.46
N SER A 47 3.09 16.17 13.96
CA SER A 47 2.08 15.42 14.69
C SER A 47 1.96 14.00 14.16
N ILE A 48 2.26 13.00 15.00
CA ILE A 48 2.15 11.59 14.66
C ILE A 48 0.76 11.10 15.08
N LEU A 49 -0.05 10.67 14.13
CA LEU A 49 -1.42 10.21 14.34
C LEU A 49 -1.47 8.68 14.20
N VAL A 50 -1.89 8.00 15.26
CA VAL A 50 -2.06 6.56 15.32
C VAL A 50 -3.54 6.24 15.58
N ALA A 51 -4.27 5.79 14.55
CA ALA A 51 -5.64 5.33 14.71
C ALA A 51 -5.64 3.91 15.29
N ALA A 52 -6.36 3.72 16.39
CA ALA A 52 -6.43 2.46 17.12
C ALA A 52 -7.88 2.02 17.37
N TYR A 53 -8.17 0.75 17.14
CA TYR A 53 -9.42 0.09 17.49
C TYR A 53 -9.16 -1.35 17.89
N ASN A 54 -9.29 -1.69 19.19
CA ASN A 54 -9.00 -3.00 19.74
C ASN A 54 -7.56 -3.48 19.44
N GLU A 55 -6.59 -2.64 19.78
CA GLU A 55 -5.16 -2.85 19.54
C GLU A 55 -4.36 -3.05 20.84
N GLU A 56 -4.99 -3.57 21.93
CA GLU A 56 -4.36 -3.74 23.25
C GLU A 56 -3.04 -4.51 23.22
N GLY A 57 -2.88 -5.46 22.26
CA GLY A 57 -1.67 -6.25 22.10
C GLY A 57 -0.50 -5.53 21.43
N TYR A 58 -0.75 -4.36 20.80
CA TYR A 58 0.26 -3.66 19.98
C TYR A 58 0.52 -2.22 20.45
N ILE A 59 -0.50 -1.57 21.04
CA ILE A 59 -0.45 -0.13 21.31
C ILE A 59 0.73 0.28 22.21
N ALA A 60 1.09 -0.52 23.22
CA ALA A 60 2.21 -0.23 24.09
C ALA A 60 3.54 -0.23 23.32
N THR A 61 3.84 -1.32 22.60
CA THR A 61 5.06 -1.44 21.79
C THR A 61 5.12 -0.36 20.72
N LYS A 62 3.98 -0.03 20.11
CA LYS A 62 3.88 1.06 19.15
C LYS A 62 4.32 2.39 19.74
N ILE A 63 3.75 2.76 20.87
CA ILE A 63 4.06 4.03 21.55
C ILE A 63 5.51 4.08 21.99
N ASP A 64 6.04 2.99 22.55
CA ASP A 64 7.45 2.91 22.94
C ASP A 64 8.36 3.16 21.73
N SER A 65 8.08 2.57 20.57
CA SER A 65 8.84 2.80 19.34
C SER A 65 8.74 4.22 18.78
N LEU A 66 7.63 4.93 19.04
CA LEU A 66 7.47 6.34 18.67
C LEU A 66 8.17 7.28 19.64
N LEU A 67 8.20 6.94 20.92
CA LEU A 67 8.84 7.77 21.95
C LEU A 67 10.36 7.58 22.02
N SER A 68 10.91 6.52 21.38
CA SER A 68 12.36 6.26 21.26
C SER A 68 13.00 6.89 20.02
N GLN A 69 12.27 7.68 19.23
CA GLN A 69 12.81 8.28 18.02
C GLN A 69 13.94 9.26 18.30
N THR A 70 14.98 9.25 17.44
CA THR A 70 16.14 10.16 17.50
C THR A 70 15.79 11.60 17.15
N TYR A 71 14.63 11.84 16.54
CA TYR A 71 14.12 13.17 16.25
C TYR A 71 13.86 13.96 17.53
N SER A 72 14.14 15.29 17.53
CA SER A 72 14.05 16.15 18.72
C SER A 72 12.67 16.08 19.36
N ALA A 73 12.62 15.73 20.67
CA ALA A 73 11.38 15.43 21.38
C ALA A 73 10.45 16.67 21.55
N ASP A 74 11.00 17.88 21.46
CA ASP A 74 10.25 19.15 21.47
C ASP A 74 9.62 19.48 20.11
N LYS A 75 9.99 18.76 19.05
CA LYS A 75 9.51 18.98 17.68
C LYS A 75 8.41 18.01 17.25
N PHE A 76 8.03 17.04 18.06
CA PHE A 76 6.92 16.16 17.71
C PHE A 76 6.01 15.83 18.89
N ASP A 77 4.75 15.58 18.56
CA ASP A 77 3.76 15.04 19.47
C ASP A 77 3.15 13.74 18.91
N VAL A 78 2.68 12.88 19.80
CA VAL A 78 2.05 11.59 19.47
C VAL A 78 0.61 11.61 19.89
N TRP A 79 -0.29 11.34 18.97
CA TRP A 79 -1.73 11.27 19.14
C TRP A 79 -2.23 9.85 18.92
N VAL A 80 -2.80 9.24 19.95
CA VAL A 80 -3.53 7.98 19.83
C VAL A 80 -5.02 8.31 19.67
N LEU A 81 -5.57 7.90 18.54
CA LEU A 81 -6.96 8.17 18.16
C LEU A 81 -7.75 6.89 18.38
N ASN A 82 -8.34 6.76 19.57
CA ASN A 82 -9.16 5.61 19.94
C ASN A 82 -10.51 5.70 19.26
N ASP A 83 -10.80 4.80 18.32
CA ASP A 83 -12.04 4.74 17.55
C ASP A 83 -13.09 3.85 18.24
N GLY A 84 -13.37 4.11 19.52
CA GLY A 84 -14.37 3.41 20.31
C GLY A 84 -14.00 1.96 20.63
N SER A 85 -12.75 1.71 21.06
CA SER A 85 -12.31 0.38 21.51
C SER A 85 -13.07 -0.10 22.74
N ASN A 86 -13.25 -1.41 22.84
CA ASN A 86 -13.86 -2.08 23.98
C ASN A 86 -12.88 -3.01 24.75
N ASP A 87 -11.58 -2.92 24.42
CA ASP A 87 -10.47 -3.56 25.11
C ASP A 87 -9.61 -2.53 25.87
N ARG A 88 -8.41 -2.93 26.33
CA ARG A 88 -7.50 -2.06 27.10
C ARG A 88 -6.88 -0.92 26.28
N THR A 89 -7.08 -0.87 24.96
CA THR A 89 -6.64 0.25 24.11
C THR A 89 -7.24 1.57 24.61
N ALA A 90 -8.53 1.57 24.99
CA ALA A 90 -9.24 2.75 25.50
C ALA A 90 -8.66 3.28 26.83
N GLY A 91 -8.06 2.41 27.64
CA GLY A 91 -7.47 2.76 28.93
C GLY A 91 -5.96 3.00 28.89
N TYR A 92 -5.34 2.99 27.74
CA TYR A 92 -3.89 3.18 27.64
C TYR A 92 -3.52 4.64 27.98
N ASN A 93 -2.82 4.82 29.08
CA ASN A 93 -2.43 6.14 29.59
C ASN A 93 -0.90 6.25 29.63
N ASN A 94 -0.37 7.25 28.92
CA ASN A 94 1.04 7.64 28.97
C ASN A 94 1.11 9.17 28.94
N PRO A 95 1.79 9.83 29.93
CA PRO A 95 1.83 11.28 30.01
C PRO A 95 2.54 11.98 28.84
N ARG A 96 3.25 11.22 28.00
CA ARG A 96 3.99 11.73 26.82
C ARG A 96 3.17 11.66 25.54
N ILE A 97 1.88 11.27 25.58
CA ILE A 97 1.02 11.18 24.41
C ILE A 97 -0.30 11.92 24.65
N HIS A 98 -0.96 12.27 23.57
CA HIS A 98 -2.34 12.74 23.57
C HIS A 98 -3.29 11.58 23.20
N LEU A 99 -4.18 11.21 24.10
CA LEU A 99 -5.25 10.24 23.82
C LEU A 99 -6.51 11.01 23.42
N LEU A 100 -7.04 10.72 22.23
CA LEU A 100 -8.32 11.26 21.75
C LEU A 100 -9.33 10.13 21.67
N ASP A 101 -10.24 10.08 22.66
CA ASP A 101 -11.32 9.09 22.69
C ASP A 101 -12.49 9.55 21.81
N LEU A 102 -12.86 8.69 20.86
CA LEU A 102 -13.90 8.95 19.87
C LEU A 102 -14.95 7.83 19.89
N PRO A 103 -16.22 8.13 19.61
CA PRO A 103 -17.20 7.09 19.32
C PRO A 103 -16.79 6.34 18.05
N ARG A 104 -17.18 5.05 17.96
CA ARG A 104 -16.85 4.20 16.80
C ARG A 104 -17.34 4.84 15.51
N GLY A 105 -16.42 5.33 14.68
CA GLY A 105 -16.69 6.04 13.42
C GLY A 105 -15.86 5.54 12.23
N GLY A 106 -14.89 4.66 12.48
CA GLY A 106 -13.95 4.13 11.48
C GLY A 106 -12.69 4.96 11.33
N LYS A 107 -11.62 4.35 10.78
CA LYS A 107 -10.28 4.92 10.69
C LYS A 107 -10.25 6.33 10.05
N ALA A 108 -11.01 6.56 8.97
CA ALA A 108 -11.04 7.86 8.31
C ALA A 108 -11.59 8.97 9.24
N THR A 109 -12.66 8.68 10.00
CA THR A 109 -13.23 9.61 10.98
C THR A 109 -12.24 9.93 12.08
N ALA A 110 -11.57 8.90 12.64
CA ALA A 110 -10.57 9.08 13.67
C ALA A 110 -9.39 9.94 13.17
N LEU A 111 -8.85 9.64 11.99
CA LEU A 111 -7.77 10.43 11.40
C LEU A 111 -8.17 11.88 11.13
N ASN A 112 -9.38 12.13 10.61
CA ASN A 112 -9.89 13.50 10.42
C ASN A 112 -9.99 14.26 11.74
N ALA A 113 -10.45 13.62 12.81
CA ALA A 113 -10.50 14.20 14.15
C ALA A 113 -9.09 14.51 14.69
N GLY A 114 -8.14 13.59 14.53
CA GLY A 114 -6.74 13.77 14.93
C GLY A 114 -6.07 14.95 14.21
N VAL A 115 -6.30 15.10 12.90
CA VAL A 115 -5.78 16.25 12.14
C VAL A 115 -6.37 17.56 12.64
N LYS A 116 -7.66 17.59 13.02
CA LYS A 116 -8.31 18.79 13.58
C LYS A 116 -7.80 19.13 14.97
N ALA A 117 -7.46 18.12 15.80
CA ALA A 117 -6.98 18.31 17.17
C ALA A 117 -5.50 18.71 17.24
N SER A 118 -4.69 18.24 16.29
CA SER A 118 -3.24 18.53 16.21
C SER A 118 -2.95 19.84 15.47
N SER A 119 -1.73 20.42 15.65
CA SER A 119 -1.40 21.75 15.10
C SER A 119 -0.09 21.84 14.33
N ASN A 120 0.79 20.84 14.42
CA ASN A 120 2.13 20.87 13.81
C ASN A 120 2.11 20.94 12.26
N GLU A 121 3.23 21.36 11.66
CA GLU A 121 3.37 21.61 10.21
C GLU A 121 3.21 20.35 9.37
N ILE A 122 3.77 19.23 9.84
CA ILE A 122 3.74 17.94 9.17
C ILE A 122 2.82 17.01 9.96
N ILE A 123 1.95 16.30 9.24
CA ILE A 123 1.13 15.24 9.80
C ILE A 123 1.71 13.91 9.34
N VAL A 124 2.00 13.04 10.30
CA VAL A 124 2.47 11.68 10.05
C VAL A 124 1.36 10.72 10.43
N PHE A 125 1.09 9.76 9.56
CA PHE A 125 0.12 8.68 9.77
C PHE A 125 0.83 7.37 9.96
N SER A 126 0.41 6.62 10.99
CA SER A 126 0.92 5.28 11.25
C SER A 126 -0.18 4.34 11.73
N ASP A 127 -0.09 3.07 11.35
CA ASP A 127 -0.93 2.02 11.90
C ASP A 127 -0.45 1.65 13.32
N ALA A 128 -1.34 1.13 14.16
CA ALA A 128 -1.05 0.76 15.54
C ALA A 128 -0.25 -0.56 15.66
N ASP A 129 -0.30 -1.41 14.63
CA ASP A 129 0.27 -2.76 14.58
C ASP A 129 1.66 -2.84 13.96
N ASN A 130 2.31 -1.71 13.66
CA ASN A 130 3.68 -1.68 13.17
C ASN A 130 4.64 -0.99 14.15
N GLU A 131 5.90 -1.37 14.11
CA GLU A 131 6.97 -0.85 14.97
C GLU A 131 8.02 -0.11 14.15
N TRP A 132 8.46 1.04 14.63
CA TRP A 132 9.44 1.88 13.94
C TRP A 132 10.86 1.62 14.42
N THR A 133 11.85 1.83 13.55
CA THR A 133 13.25 1.95 13.98
C THR A 133 13.50 3.36 14.56
N ASP A 134 14.54 3.51 15.38
CA ASP A 134 14.80 4.75 16.11
C ASP A 134 14.97 5.99 15.21
N GLU A 135 15.45 5.82 13.98
CA GLU A 135 15.69 6.91 13.02
C GLU A 135 14.54 7.13 12.02
N THR A 136 13.43 6.40 12.19
CA THR A 136 12.34 6.38 11.19
C THR A 136 11.72 7.75 10.99
N LEU A 137 11.43 8.47 12.10
CA LEU A 137 10.80 9.80 12.02
C LEU A 137 11.70 10.80 11.31
N GLU A 138 12.96 10.88 11.71
CA GLU A 138 13.94 11.81 11.11
C GLU A 138 14.05 11.56 9.60
N ARG A 139 14.19 10.31 9.18
CA ARG A 139 14.28 9.92 7.77
C ARG A 139 13.02 10.22 7.00
N LEU A 140 11.85 10.04 7.62
CA LEU A 140 10.56 10.31 7.00
C LEU A 140 10.33 11.81 6.76
N VAL A 141 10.79 12.65 7.67
CA VAL A 141 10.54 14.10 7.61
C VAL A 141 11.66 14.90 6.92
N SER A 142 12.87 14.35 6.83
CA SER A 142 14.00 15.02 6.19
C SER A 142 13.74 15.49 4.75
N PRO A 143 12.95 14.79 3.91
CA PRO A 143 12.66 15.27 2.56
C PRO A 143 11.80 16.53 2.51
N PHE A 144 11.11 16.91 3.59
CA PHE A 144 10.34 18.15 3.65
C PHE A 144 11.22 19.42 3.74
N THR A 145 12.54 19.28 3.88
CA THR A 145 13.48 20.39 3.66
C THR A 145 13.45 20.87 2.20
N LEU A 146 12.96 20.06 1.28
CA LEU A 146 12.71 20.44 -0.11
C LEU A 146 11.29 21.05 -0.23
N PRO A 147 11.15 22.33 -0.62
CA PRO A 147 9.83 22.98 -0.71
C PRO A 147 8.87 22.32 -1.71
N SER A 148 9.39 21.63 -2.73
CA SER A 148 8.60 20.92 -3.73
C SER A 148 7.98 19.61 -3.20
N VAL A 149 8.43 19.10 -2.04
CA VAL A 149 7.92 17.86 -1.45
C VAL A 149 6.75 18.16 -0.54
N GLY A 150 5.59 17.63 -0.91
CA GLY A 150 4.33 17.79 -0.17
C GLY A 150 3.95 16.59 0.66
N ALA A 151 4.33 15.39 0.22
CA ALA A 151 4.09 14.16 0.95
C ALA A 151 5.27 13.19 0.82
N VAL A 152 5.46 12.34 1.83
CA VAL A 152 6.53 11.34 1.89
C VAL A 152 5.94 10.01 2.33
N SER A 153 6.25 8.94 1.59
CA SER A 153 5.97 7.57 1.97
C SER A 153 7.20 6.93 2.58
N GLY A 154 7.10 6.33 3.75
CA GLY A 154 8.11 5.41 4.26
C GLY A 154 8.00 4.01 3.64
N HIS A 155 8.74 3.07 4.20
CA HIS A 155 8.81 1.66 3.80
C HIS A 155 8.26 0.77 4.92
N LEU A 156 7.15 0.09 4.65
CA LEU A 156 6.62 -0.93 5.53
C LEU A 156 7.22 -2.29 5.15
N SER A 157 8.01 -2.87 6.05
CA SER A 157 8.68 -4.16 5.90
C SER A 157 8.01 -5.24 6.74
N ILE A 158 8.12 -6.50 6.33
CA ILE A 158 7.63 -7.65 7.11
C ILE A 158 8.78 -8.29 7.88
N ARG A 159 8.56 -8.57 9.18
CA ARG A 159 9.55 -9.24 10.03
C ARG A 159 9.94 -10.62 9.48
N LYS A 160 11.21 -11.02 9.67
CA LYS A 160 11.78 -12.25 9.07
C LYS A 160 11.12 -13.56 9.55
N ASN A 161 10.44 -13.57 10.69
CA ASN A 161 9.86 -14.77 11.32
C ASN A 161 8.44 -15.11 10.83
N SER A 162 7.97 -14.47 9.76
CA SER A 162 6.66 -14.74 9.18
C SER A 162 6.60 -16.09 8.45
N THR A 163 5.42 -16.69 8.40
CA THR A 163 5.10 -17.95 7.74
C THR A 163 5.42 -17.95 6.22
N HIS A 164 5.23 -19.10 5.54
CA HIS A 164 5.46 -19.21 4.09
C HIS A 164 4.61 -18.22 3.25
N LEU A 165 3.40 -17.87 3.71
CA LEU A 165 2.58 -16.80 3.10
C LEU A 165 3.25 -15.43 3.26
N GLY A 166 3.89 -15.17 4.38
CA GLY A 166 4.67 -13.96 4.65
C GLY A 166 5.89 -13.79 3.75
N LEU A 167 6.45 -14.88 3.18
CA LEU A 167 7.52 -14.76 2.17
C LEU A 167 6.99 -14.09 0.90
N GLY A 168 5.83 -14.51 0.41
CA GLY A 168 5.19 -13.90 -0.78
C GLY A 168 4.87 -12.41 -0.57
N ASP A 169 4.34 -12.07 0.60
CA ASP A 169 4.05 -10.67 0.94
C ASP A 169 5.32 -9.83 1.06
N ARG A 170 6.40 -10.37 1.65
CA ARG A 170 7.70 -9.70 1.74
C ARG A 170 8.31 -9.43 0.36
N LEU A 171 8.32 -10.41 -0.53
CA LEU A 171 8.82 -10.24 -1.90
C LEU A 171 7.98 -9.22 -2.65
N TYR A 172 6.66 -9.25 -2.47
CA TYR A 172 5.76 -8.26 -3.05
C TYR A 172 6.04 -6.84 -2.52
N ARG A 173 6.32 -6.65 -1.23
CA ARG A 173 6.69 -5.34 -0.67
C ARG A 173 8.03 -4.83 -1.19
N GLN A 174 9.03 -5.69 -1.38
CA GLN A 174 10.30 -5.33 -2.00
C GLN A 174 10.11 -4.90 -3.46
N TYR A 175 9.28 -5.62 -4.20
CA TYR A 175 8.90 -5.27 -5.56
C TYR A 175 8.17 -3.90 -5.63
N GLU A 176 7.21 -3.64 -4.74
CA GLU A 176 6.54 -2.35 -4.62
C GLU A 176 7.52 -1.21 -4.25
N ALA A 177 8.45 -1.47 -3.33
CA ALA A 177 9.48 -0.52 -2.94
C ALA A 177 10.39 -0.12 -4.12
N PHE A 178 10.78 -1.11 -4.95
CA PHE A 178 11.54 -0.85 -6.16
C PHE A 178 10.78 0.08 -7.14
N ILE A 179 9.51 -0.22 -7.39
CA ILE A 179 8.66 0.59 -8.28
C ILE A 179 8.54 2.02 -7.73
N ARG A 180 8.18 2.20 -6.45
CA ARG A 180 8.05 3.52 -5.83
C ARG A 180 9.35 4.32 -5.85
N LYS A 181 10.50 3.65 -5.68
CA LYS A 181 11.83 4.27 -5.81
C LYS A 181 12.05 4.81 -7.22
N CYS A 182 11.71 4.03 -8.25
CA CYS A 182 11.82 4.45 -9.64
C CYS A 182 10.85 5.61 -9.96
N GLU A 183 9.58 5.49 -9.55
CA GLU A 183 8.56 6.53 -9.73
C GLU A 183 8.97 7.85 -9.05
N THR A 184 9.53 7.79 -7.84
CA THR A 184 10.07 8.97 -7.14
C THR A 184 11.15 9.66 -7.95
N LYS A 185 12.06 8.91 -8.56
CA LYS A 185 13.08 9.49 -9.46
C LYS A 185 12.47 10.23 -10.64
N LEU A 186 11.33 9.77 -11.15
CA LEU A 186 10.58 10.46 -12.22
C LEU A 186 9.77 11.67 -11.72
N GLY A 187 9.72 11.89 -10.41
CA GLY A 187 9.10 13.06 -9.77
C GLY A 187 8.05 12.74 -8.72
N ASN A 188 7.34 11.61 -8.81
CA ASN A 188 6.29 11.26 -7.86
C ASN A 188 6.13 9.75 -7.74
N ALA A 189 6.11 9.21 -6.52
CA ALA A 189 5.52 7.90 -6.25
C ALA A 189 4.00 7.95 -6.51
N VAL A 190 3.41 6.85 -6.95
CA VAL A 190 1.97 6.80 -7.29
C VAL A 190 1.08 6.88 -6.06
N SER A 191 1.53 6.31 -4.94
CA SER A 191 0.84 6.37 -3.63
C SER A 191 1.79 6.13 -2.49
N ALA A 192 1.44 6.57 -1.30
CA ALA A 192 2.13 6.19 -0.07
C ALA A 192 1.88 4.73 0.32
N ASP A 193 2.67 4.24 1.28
CA ASP A 193 2.43 3.00 2.03
C ASP A 193 1.55 3.29 3.24
N GLY A 194 0.45 2.55 3.41
CA GLY A 194 -0.56 2.85 4.43
C GLY A 194 -0.07 2.80 5.87
N GLY A 195 0.98 2.01 6.14
CA GLY A 195 1.50 1.87 7.51
C GLY A 195 2.40 3.01 7.98
N ILE A 196 2.96 3.83 7.06
CA ILE A 196 3.88 4.91 7.39
C ILE A 196 3.99 5.95 6.26
N PHE A 197 3.45 7.13 6.47
CA PHE A 197 3.59 8.24 5.53
C PHE A 197 3.32 9.59 6.20
N ALA A 198 3.72 10.67 5.53
CA ALA A 198 3.60 12.03 6.02
C ALA A 198 3.09 12.98 4.93
N ILE A 199 2.45 14.08 5.33
CA ILE A 199 1.99 15.14 4.43
C ILE A 199 2.14 16.51 5.11
N ARG A 200 2.42 17.57 4.33
CA ARG A 200 2.28 18.93 4.83
C ARG A 200 0.83 19.24 5.17
N ARG A 201 0.57 19.79 6.34
CA ARG A 201 -0.80 20.07 6.84
C ARG A 201 -1.68 20.82 5.84
N PRO A 202 -1.25 21.89 5.14
CA PRO A 202 -2.10 22.61 4.19
C PRO A 202 -2.54 21.78 2.98
N LEU A 203 -1.87 20.64 2.74
CA LEU A 203 -2.16 19.76 1.61
C LEU A 203 -3.13 18.62 1.99
N PHE A 204 -3.44 18.47 3.27
CA PHE A 204 -4.42 17.48 3.72
C PHE A 204 -5.82 17.84 3.24
N ASP A 205 -6.53 16.85 2.72
CA ASP A 205 -7.95 16.91 2.42
C ASP A 205 -8.70 15.97 3.34
N GLU A 206 -9.87 16.36 3.85
CA GLU A 206 -10.69 15.51 4.69
C GLU A 206 -11.02 14.18 4.01
N ILE A 207 -10.80 13.08 4.74
CA ILE A 207 -10.83 11.72 4.20
C ILE A 207 -12.26 11.20 4.16
N PRO A 208 -12.80 10.82 2.97
CA PRO A 208 -14.05 10.09 2.90
C PRO A 208 -13.93 8.68 3.49
N GLN A 209 -15.01 8.15 4.07
CA GLN A 209 -14.98 6.85 4.76
C GLN A 209 -14.73 5.65 3.84
N ASP A 210 -15.06 5.77 2.55
CA ASP A 210 -15.05 4.69 1.56
C ASP A 210 -13.78 4.59 0.70
N VAL A 211 -12.73 5.38 1.01
CA VAL A 211 -11.45 5.40 0.30
C VAL A 211 -10.34 4.69 1.06
N THR A 212 -9.23 4.36 0.39
CA THR A 212 -7.98 4.06 1.08
C THR A 212 -7.33 5.37 1.52
N ASP A 213 -7.08 5.50 2.81
CA ASP A 213 -6.53 6.68 3.46
C ASP A 213 -5.16 7.07 2.87
N ASP A 214 -4.24 6.11 2.75
CA ASP A 214 -2.90 6.27 2.20
C ASP A 214 -2.89 6.91 0.82
N PHE A 215 -3.66 6.36 -0.12
CA PHE A 215 -3.75 6.89 -1.48
C PHE A 215 -4.43 8.27 -1.49
N TYR A 216 -5.56 8.41 -0.79
CA TYR A 216 -6.34 9.64 -0.84
C TYR A 216 -5.60 10.84 -0.24
N ILE A 217 -4.97 10.63 0.94
CA ILE A 217 -4.20 11.66 1.63
C ILE A 217 -2.95 12.02 0.83
N SER A 218 -2.12 11.03 0.49
CA SER A 218 -0.82 11.30 -0.14
C SER A 218 -0.94 11.93 -1.52
N THR A 219 -1.96 11.55 -2.30
CA THR A 219 -2.22 12.18 -3.61
C THR A 219 -2.80 13.58 -3.50
N GLY A 220 -3.25 14.04 -2.33
CA GLY A 220 -3.60 15.42 -2.05
C GLY A 220 -2.44 16.38 -2.35
N ALA A 221 -1.21 15.99 -2.06
CA ALA A 221 -0.01 16.75 -2.41
C ALA A 221 0.10 16.95 -3.93
N ILE A 222 -0.11 15.90 -4.72
CA ILE A 222 0.00 15.92 -6.18
C ILE A 222 -1.12 16.79 -6.79
N VAL A 223 -2.34 16.68 -6.28
CA VAL A 223 -3.47 17.53 -6.71
C VAL A 223 -3.18 19.01 -6.50
N LYS A 224 -2.45 19.34 -5.44
CA LYS A 224 -2.04 20.72 -5.09
C LYS A 224 -0.67 21.12 -5.64
N GLY A 225 -0.13 20.35 -6.62
CA GLY A 225 1.08 20.71 -7.38
C GLY A 225 2.40 20.41 -6.66
N GLN A 226 2.38 19.69 -5.53
CA GLN A 226 3.58 19.26 -4.82
C GLN A 226 3.85 17.76 -5.02
N SER A 227 5.09 17.34 -4.78
CA SER A 227 5.51 15.96 -5.03
C SER A 227 5.22 15.04 -3.84
N LEU A 228 4.86 13.78 -4.17
CA LEU A 228 4.87 12.64 -3.28
C LEU A 228 6.12 11.81 -3.56
N ILE A 229 7.00 11.66 -2.60
CA ILE A 229 8.22 10.87 -2.75
C ILE A 229 8.24 9.65 -1.82
N TYR A 230 9.02 8.65 -2.21
CA TYR A 230 9.24 7.45 -1.42
C TYR A 230 10.62 7.51 -0.74
N GLN A 231 10.63 7.46 0.60
CA GLN A 231 11.82 7.42 1.45
C GLN A 231 12.01 6.01 2.00
N GLY A 232 12.72 5.17 1.27
CA GLY A 232 12.87 3.76 1.58
C GLY A 232 13.70 3.44 2.82
N THR A 233 14.38 4.44 3.40
CA THR A 233 15.16 4.30 4.64
C THR A 233 14.36 4.62 5.91
N ALA A 234 13.17 5.25 5.77
CA ALA A 234 12.21 5.40 6.86
C ALA A 234 11.41 4.10 7.01
N ILE A 235 11.83 3.22 7.92
CA ILE A 235 11.35 1.83 7.99
C ILE A 235 10.41 1.62 9.18
N ALA A 236 9.26 0.99 8.90
CA ALA A 236 8.38 0.39 9.88
C ALA A 236 8.27 -1.13 9.63
N TYR A 237 8.14 -1.92 10.69
CA TYR A 237 8.01 -3.37 10.63
C TYR A 237 6.59 -3.80 11.01
N ASP A 238 6.01 -4.69 10.19
CA ASP A 238 4.71 -5.32 10.37
C ASP A 238 4.89 -6.85 10.49
N ASP A 239 4.04 -7.52 11.24
CA ASP A 239 4.11 -8.98 11.44
C ASP A 239 3.53 -9.77 10.25
N GLY A 240 2.74 -9.13 9.38
CA GLY A 240 2.10 -9.77 8.23
C GLY A 240 0.84 -10.55 8.59
N VAL A 241 0.13 -11.02 7.56
CA VAL A 241 -1.14 -11.77 7.70
C VAL A 241 -0.92 -13.25 7.45
N ASP A 242 -1.22 -14.10 8.43
CA ASP A 242 -0.93 -15.53 8.40
C ASP A 242 -2.03 -16.40 7.80
N LYS A 243 -3.31 -15.98 7.80
CA LYS A 243 -4.45 -16.79 7.36
C LYS A 243 -4.93 -16.42 5.96
N ALA A 244 -5.02 -17.40 5.05
CA ALA A 244 -5.46 -17.21 3.67
C ALA A 244 -6.86 -16.56 3.56
N LYS A 245 -7.81 -16.93 4.44
CA LYS A 245 -9.16 -16.35 4.48
C LYS A 245 -9.15 -14.85 4.78
N ASN A 246 -8.31 -14.42 5.73
CA ASN A 246 -8.17 -13.01 6.11
C ASN A 246 -7.49 -12.23 5.00
N GLN A 247 -6.48 -12.81 4.35
CA GLN A 247 -5.85 -12.22 3.16
C GLN A 247 -6.85 -11.97 2.03
N MET A 248 -7.74 -12.93 1.74
CA MET A 248 -8.76 -12.77 0.71
C MET A 248 -9.70 -11.59 1.03
N ARG A 249 -10.24 -11.54 2.25
CA ARG A 249 -11.12 -10.45 2.71
C ARG A 249 -10.41 -9.09 2.62
N ARG A 250 -9.17 -9.02 3.11
CA ARG A 250 -8.32 -7.83 3.01
C ARG A 250 -8.13 -7.38 1.56
N ARG A 251 -7.81 -8.31 0.62
CA ARG A 251 -7.63 -7.99 -0.81
C ARG A 251 -8.89 -7.43 -1.44
N ILE A 252 -10.04 -8.04 -1.18
CA ILE A 252 -11.34 -7.55 -1.68
C ILE A 252 -11.62 -6.14 -1.16
N ARG A 253 -11.50 -5.91 0.14
CA ARG A 253 -11.72 -4.60 0.77
C ARG A 253 -10.78 -3.53 0.19
N VAL A 254 -9.48 -3.80 0.17
CA VAL A 254 -8.46 -2.88 -0.38
C VAL A 254 -8.72 -2.57 -1.84
N THR A 255 -9.20 -3.56 -2.62
CA THR A 255 -9.52 -3.34 -4.04
C THR A 255 -10.73 -2.43 -4.20
N VAL A 256 -11.84 -2.68 -3.50
CA VAL A 256 -13.04 -1.84 -3.58
C VAL A 256 -12.72 -0.39 -3.15
N ARG A 257 -12.09 -0.20 -1.98
CA ARG A 257 -11.69 1.13 -1.49
C ARG A 257 -10.69 1.80 -2.42
N GLY A 258 -9.73 1.04 -2.95
CA GLY A 258 -8.74 1.55 -3.90
C GLY A 258 -9.35 1.98 -5.24
N MET A 259 -10.34 1.25 -5.77
CA MET A 259 -11.07 1.67 -6.97
C MET A 259 -11.92 2.91 -6.69
N THR A 260 -12.53 3.00 -5.52
CA THR A 260 -13.28 4.20 -5.08
C THR A 260 -12.35 5.41 -4.99
N SER A 261 -11.14 5.23 -4.44
CA SER A 261 -10.12 6.28 -4.35
C SER A 261 -9.69 6.79 -5.73
N LEU A 262 -9.42 5.87 -6.67
CA LEU A 262 -9.09 6.23 -8.05
C LEU A 262 -10.23 7.00 -8.73
N TRP A 263 -11.47 6.58 -8.49
CA TRP A 263 -12.64 7.27 -9.03
C TRP A 263 -12.79 8.69 -8.49
N ARG A 264 -12.60 8.87 -7.17
CA ARG A 264 -12.65 10.21 -6.53
C ARG A 264 -11.51 11.13 -6.98
N ARG A 265 -10.33 10.56 -7.30
CA ARG A 265 -9.15 11.27 -7.81
C ARG A 265 -8.93 11.08 -9.33
N LYS A 266 -10.03 10.88 -10.10
CA LYS A 266 -9.96 10.62 -11.56
C LYS A 266 -9.24 11.70 -12.36
N GLN A 267 -9.21 12.96 -11.89
CA GLN A 267 -8.44 14.03 -12.50
C GLN A 267 -6.95 13.71 -12.65
N LEU A 268 -6.38 12.87 -11.75
CA LEU A 268 -4.99 12.47 -11.79
C LEU A 268 -4.61 11.63 -13.01
N PHE A 269 -5.58 11.08 -13.74
CA PHE A 269 -5.37 10.39 -15.01
C PHE A 269 -5.17 11.32 -16.20
N ASN A 270 -5.27 12.65 -16.03
CA ASN A 270 -5.09 13.61 -17.11
C ASN A 270 -3.58 13.93 -17.31
N PRO A 271 -2.91 13.42 -18.37
CA PRO A 271 -1.49 13.65 -18.58
C PRO A 271 -1.14 15.11 -18.93
N LYS A 272 -2.12 15.92 -19.36
CA LYS A 272 -1.89 17.35 -19.61
C LYS A 272 -1.61 18.11 -18.32
N ASN A 273 -2.24 17.69 -17.19
CA ASN A 273 -2.10 18.36 -15.91
C ASN A 273 -1.02 17.72 -15.02
N TYR A 274 -0.86 16.38 -15.09
CA TYR A 274 0.01 15.63 -14.18
C TYR A 274 1.15 14.90 -14.88
N GLY A 275 1.31 15.07 -16.20
CA GLY A 275 2.45 14.55 -16.95
C GLY A 275 2.64 13.03 -16.81
N ILE A 276 3.90 12.64 -16.57
CA ILE A 276 4.30 11.23 -16.43
C ILE A 276 3.62 10.52 -15.26
N TYR A 277 3.22 11.27 -14.21
CA TYR A 277 2.50 10.69 -13.07
C TYR A 277 1.21 10.00 -13.50
N SER A 278 0.44 10.59 -14.44
CA SER A 278 -0.79 9.98 -14.94
C SER A 278 -0.54 8.62 -15.60
N LEU A 279 0.57 8.48 -16.35
CA LEU A 279 0.97 7.22 -16.97
C LEU A 279 1.41 6.19 -15.92
N CYS A 280 2.16 6.62 -14.91
CA CYS A 280 2.53 5.78 -13.78
C CYS A 280 1.28 5.30 -13.02
N LEU A 281 0.32 6.18 -12.73
CA LEU A 281 -0.93 5.85 -12.07
C LEU A 281 -1.77 4.84 -12.88
N LEU A 282 -1.88 5.06 -14.19
CA LEU A 282 -2.56 4.15 -15.11
C LEU A 282 -1.92 2.75 -15.08
N SER A 283 -0.60 2.68 -15.23
CA SER A 283 0.15 1.42 -15.29
C SER A 283 0.16 0.69 -13.94
N HIS A 284 0.56 1.39 -12.88
CA HIS A 284 0.80 0.79 -11.57
C HIS A 284 -0.49 0.44 -10.83
N LYS A 285 -1.48 1.33 -10.82
CA LYS A 285 -2.69 1.13 -10.01
C LYS A 285 -3.91 0.69 -10.81
N PHE A 286 -4.08 1.14 -12.05
CA PHE A 286 -5.27 0.81 -12.81
C PHE A 286 -5.09 -0.48 -13.61
N ILE A 287 -4.17 -0.54 -14.60
CA ILE A 287 -3.98 -1.72 -15.47
C ILE A 287 -3.74 -2.97 -14.63
N ARG A 288 -2.85 -2.91 -13.64
CA ARG A 288 -2.50 -4.06 -12.80
C ARG A 288 -3.68 -4.65 -12.03
N ARG A 289 -4.69 -3.85 -11.67
CA ARG A 289 -5.91 -4.37 -11.04
C ARG A 289 -6.79 -5.18 -11.97
N PHE A 290 -6.70 -4.93 -13.27
CA PHE A 290 -7.48 -5.67 -14.27
C PHE A 290 -6.77 -6.92 -14.80
N VAL A 291 -5.47 -7.10 -14.53
CA VAL A 291 -4.71 -8.31 -14.95
C VAL A 291 -5.40 -9.62 -14.60
N PRO A 292 -6.03 -9.82 -13.42
CA PRO A 292 -6.77 -11.05 -13.12
C PRO A 292 -7.84 -11.42 -14.16
N PHE A 293 -8.54 -10.43 -14.72
CA PHE A 293 -9.53 -10.66 -15.78
C PHE A 293 -8.86 -11.07 -17.09
N PHE A 294 -7.73 -10.48 -17.43
CA PHE A 294 -6.97 -10.84 -18.62
C PHE A 294 -6.40 -12.25 -18.50
N VAL A 295 -5.92 -12.65 -17.31
CA VAL A 295 -5.46 -14.01 -17.02
C VAL A 295 -6.61 -15.01 -17.15
N LEU A 296 -7.81 -14.67 -16.65
CA LEU A 296 -9.01 -15.53 -16.81
C LEU A 296 -9.41 -15.66 -18.27
N LEU A 297 -9.31 -14.60 -19.08
CA LEU A 297 -9.61 -14.64 -20.52
C LEU A 297 -8.56 -15.41 -21.32
N LEU A 298 -7.31 -15.46 -20.85
CA LEU A 298 -6.24 -16.23 -21.53
C LEU A 298 -6.60 -17.72 -21.63
N LEU A 299 -7.22 -18.30 -20.62
CA LEU A 299 -7.55 -19.73 -20.61
C LEU A 299 -8.51 -20.13 -21.74
N PRO A 300 -9.74 -19.56 -21.85
CA PRO A 300 -10.67 -19.92 -22.92
C PRO A 300 -10.12 -19.57 -24.32
N VAL A 301 -9.41 -18.44 -24.45
CA VAL A 301 -8.80 -18.06 -25.73
C VAL A 301 -7.71 -19.05 -26.14
N ASN A 302 -6.90 -19.55 -25.21
CA ASN A 302 -5.87 -20.55 -25.47
C ASN A 302 -6.48 -21.92 -25.81
N ILE A 303 -7.58 -22.31 -25.15
CA ILE A 303 -8.33 -23.54 -25.49
C ILE A 303 -8.84 -23.47 -26.95
N MET A 304 -9.33 -22.31 -27.40
CA MET A 304 -9.77 -22.13 -28.79
C MET A 304 -8.63 -22.22 -29.81
N LEU A 305 -7.39 -21.93 -29.39
CA LEU A 305 -6.19 -21.93 -30.23
C LEU A 305 -5.36 -23.23 -30.13
N VAL A 306 -5.78 -24.19 -29.30
CA VAL A 306 -4.98 -25.39 -29.02
C VAL A 306 -4.64 -26.23 -30.26
N ASN A 307 -5.47 -26.16 -31.30
CA ASN A 307 -5.26 -26.86 -32.58
C ASN A 307 -4.45 -26.04 -33.61
N GLU A 308 -4.17 -24.76 -33.34
CA GLU A 308 -3.44 -23.88 -34.28
C GLU A 308 -1.92 -24.04 -34.18
N GLY A 309 -1.40 -24.77 -33.18
CA GLY A 309 0.02 -25.06 -33.08
C GLY A 309 0.49 -25.53 -31.71
N GLY A 310 1.64 -26.22 -31.70
CA GLY A 310 2.24 -26.79 -30.47
C GLY A 310 2.55 -25.79 -29.37
N VAL A 311 2.77 -24.51 -29.71
CA VAL A 311 3.01 -23.45 -28.74
C VAL A 311 1.79 -23.24 -27.83
N PHE A 312 0.57 -23.23 -28.39
CA PHE A 312 -0.66 -23.06 -27.62
C PHE A 312 -0.93 -24.27 -26.70
N GLN A 313 -0.56 -25.47 -27.15
CA GLN A 313 -0.65 -26.70 -26.33
C GLN A 313 0.30 -26.63 -25.14
N ILE A 314 1.55 -26.19 -25.34
CA ILE A 314 2.54 -26.03 -24.28
C ILE A 314 2.05 -24.97 -23.27
N ILE A 315 1.58 -23.81 -23.75
CA ILE A 315 1.09 -22.75 -22.86
C ILE A 315 -0.12 -23.25 -22.06
N LEU A 316 -1.04 -23.99 -22.67
CA LEU A 316 -2.19 -24.56 -21.99
C LEU A 316 -1.78 -25.55 -20.89
N PHE A 317 -0.82 -26.43 -21.18
CA PHE A 317 -0.25 -27.33 -20.18
C PHE A 317 0.38 -26.54 -18.99
N LEU A 318 1.17 -25.50 -19.29
CA LEU A 318 1.78 -24.67 -18.25
C LEU A 318 0.73 -23.90 -17.41
N GLN A 319 -0.37 -23.45 -18.02
CA GLN A 319 -1.50 -22.84 -17.29
C GLN A 319 -2.15 -23.84 -16.33
N PHE A 320 -2.48 -25.04 -16.77
CA PHE A 320 -3.03 -26.08 -15.89
C PHE A 320 -2.06 -26.48 -14.79
N LEU A 321 -0.78 -26.63 -15.11
CA LEU A 321 0.26 -26.93 -14.13
C LEU A 321 0.35 -25.85 -13.05
N PHE A 322 0.36 -24.57 -13.45
CA PHE A 322 0.37 -23.44 -12.52
C PHE A 322 -0.86 -23.45 -11.60
N TYR A 323 -2.07 -23.62 -12.16
CA TYR A 323 -3.29 -23.64 -11.36
C TYR A 323 -3.31 -24.83 -10.39
N SER A 324 -2.82 -25.99 -10.80
CA SER A 324 -2.71 -27.17 -9.93
C SER A 324 -1.74 -26.94 -8.78
N ILE A 325 -0.55 -26.39 -9.06
CA ILE A 325 0.44 -26.02 -8.04
C ILE A 325 -0.16 -24.98 -7.07
N ALA A 326 -0.87 -23.98 -7.58
CA ALA A 326 -1.46 -22.93 -6.76
C ALA A 326 -2.56 -23.45 -5.83
N VAL A 327 -3.45 -24.31 -6.34
CA VAL A 327 -4.51 -24.95 -5.53
C VAL A 327 -3.91 -25.85 -4.45
N LEU A 328 -2.92 -26.68 -4.80
CA LEU A 328 -2.23 -27.54 -3.83
C LEU A 328 -1.53 -26.68 -2.75
N GLY A 329 -0.91 -25.55 -3.12
CA GLY A 329 -0.30 -24.63 -2.17
C GLY A 329 -1.31 -23.99 -1.21
N LEU A 330 -2.53 -23.68 -1.67
CA LEU A 330 -3.61 -23.15 -0.82
C LEU A 330 -4.13 -24.22 0.15
N LEU A 331 -4.24 -25.49 -0.30
CA LEU A 331 -4.72 -26.60 0.52
C LEU A 331 -3.69 -27.04 1.58
N ASP A 332 -2.39 -26.94 1.26
CA ASP A 332 -1.30 -27.31 2.18
C ASP A 332 -1.07 -26.25 3.29
N GLU A 333 -1.53 -25.03 3.11
CA GLU A 333 -1.30 -23.90 4.03
C GLU A 333 0.19 -23.69 4.40
N GLY A 334 1.11 -24.12 3.54
CA GLY A 334 2.57 -23.98 3.73
C GLY A 334 3.20 -24.95 4.72
N LYS A 335 2.54 -26.06 5.04
CA LYS A 335 2.98 -27.01 6.07
C LYS A 335 3.95 -28.08 5.55
N ARG A 336 3.78 -28.57 4.33
CA ARG A 336 4.50 -29.76 3.81
C ARG A 336 5.14 -29.53 2.45
N LEU A 337 4.49 -28.74 1.58
CA LEU A 337 4.94 -28.54 0.21
C LEU A 337 6.05 -27.47 0.09
N PRO A 338 6.90 -27.55 -0.95
CA PRO A 338 7.93 -26.52 -1.21
C PRO A 338 7.32 -25.10 -1.32
N LYS A 339 8.12 -24.11 -0.98
CA LYS A 339 7.73 -22.67 -0.95
C LYS A 339 7.08 -22.17 -2.26
N ILE A 340 7.43 -22.75 -3.40
CA ILE A 340 6.86 -22.39 -4.70
C ILE A 340 5.35 -22.62 -4.75
N PHE A 341 4.83 -23.64 -4.07
CA PHE A 341 3.38 -23.93 -3.98
C PHE A 341 2.66 -22.82 -3.22
N SER A 342 3.20 -22.40 -2.07
CA SER A 342 2.63 -21.30 -1.28
C SER A 342 2.68 -19.98 -2.04
N MET A 343 3.76 -19.71 -2.80
CA MET A 343 3.87 -18.51 -3.65
C MET A 343 2.84 -18.52 -4.78
N ALA A 344 2.66 -19.64 -5.47
CA ALA A 344 1.63 -19.78 -6.50
C ALA A 344 0.22 -19.62 -5.92
N GLY A 345 -0.04 -20.22 -4.75
CA GLY A 345 -1.29 -20.07 -3.99
C GLY A 345 -1.56 -18.59 -3.62
N PHE A 346 -0.56 -17.86 -3.14
CA PHE A 346 -0.66 -16.44 -2.84
C PHE A 346 -1.02 -15.60 -4.08
N ILE A 347 -0.40 -15.87 -5.24
CA ILE A 347 -0.68 -15.20 -6.50
C ILE A 347 -2.13 -15.46 -6.93
N LEU A 348 -2.57 -16.71 -6.88
CA LEU A 348 -3.95 -17.09 -7.23
C LEU A 348 -4.95 -16.42 -6.30
N LEU A 349 -4.77 -16.53 -4.99
CA LEU A 349 -5.63 -15.90 -3.97
C LEU A 349 -5.74 -14.39 -4.16
N SER A 350 -4.59 -13.74 -4.38
CA SER A 350 -4.53 -12.29 -4.61
C SER A 350 -5.27 -11.90 -5.89
N SER A 351 -5.11 -12.66 -6.97
CA SER A 351 -5.78 -12.44 -8.25
C SER A 351 -7.29 -12.59 -8.13
N VAL A 352 -7.77 -13.64 -7.46
CA VAL A 352 -9.20 -13.84 -7.20
C VAL A 352 -9.76 -12.71 -6.33
N GLY A 353 -9.04 -12.31 -5.28
CA GLY A 353 -9.43 -11.20 -4.40
C GLY A 353 -9.54 -9.86 -5.14
N LEU A 354 -8.60 -9.56 -6.04
CA LEU A 354 -8.67 -8.39 -6.92
C LEU A 354 -9.89 -8.47 -7.84
N GLY A 355 -10.11 -9.59 -8.52
CA GLY A 355 -11.24 -9.79 -9.43
C GLY A 355 -12.59 -9.61 -8.73
N VAL A 356 -12.79 -10.30 -7.60
CA VAL A 356 -14.01 -10.15 -6.78
C VAL A 356 -14.18 -8.71 -6.29
N GLY A 357 -13.10 -8.05 -5.89
CA GLY A 357 -13.13 -6.65 -5.46
C GLY A 357 -13.61 -5.70 -6.56
N ILE A 358 -13.13 -5.87 -7.80
CA ILE A 358 -13.58 -5.05 -8.95
C ILE A 358 -15.05 -5.30 -9.25
N VAL A 359 -15.51 -6.56 -9.27
CA VAL A 359 -16.93 -6.88 -9.47
C VAL A 359 -17.79 -6.24 -8.39
N ARG A 360 -17.40 -6.32 -7.10
CA ARG A 360 -18.12 -5.66 -6.01
C ARG A 360 -18.15 -4.13 -6.16
N PHE A 361 -17.03 -3.54 -6.59
CA PHE A 361 -16.97 -2.12 -6.87
C PHE A 361 -17.96 -1.71 -7.98
N SER A 362 -17.99 -2.44 -9.10
CA SER A 362 -18.93 -2.17 -10.22
C SER A 362 -20.41 -2.35 -9.81
N GLN A 363 -20.71 -3.21 -8.84
CA GLN A 363 -22.03 -3.36 -8.22
C GLN A 363 -22.37 -2.25 -7.21
N GLY A 364 -21.53 -1.24 -7.05
CA GLY A 364 -21.75 -0.14 -6.10
C GLY A 364 -21.46 -0.46 -4.65
N LYS A 365 -20.88 -1.63 -4.32
CA LYS A 365 -20.53 -1.96 -2.93
C LYS A 365 -19.45 -0.99 -2.42
N ARG A 366 -19.57 -0.58 -1.14
CA ARG A 366 -18.62 0.28 -0.43
C ARG A 366 -18.29 -0.33 0.92
N PHE A 367 -17.06 -0.14 1.38
CA PHE A 367 -16.59 -0.56 2.71
C PHE A 367 -16.19 0.67 3.50
N THR A 368 -16.93 0.96 4.56
CA THR A 368 -16.73 2.14 5.42
C THR A 368 -16.04 1.81 6.73
N PHE A 369 -16.27 0.61 7.28
CA PHE A 369 -15.68 0.18 8.54
C PHE A 369 -14.50 -0.76 8.34
N TRP A 370 -13.62 -0.73 9.31
CA TRP A 370 -12.44 -1.58 9.42
C TRP A 370 -12.47 -2.32 10.76
N SER A 371 -12.04 -3.59 10.79
CA SER A 371 -11.81 -4.35 12.02
C SER A 371 -10.40 -4.96 12.01
N PRO A 372 -9.66 -4.98 13.16
CA PRO A 372 -8.34 -5.60 13.27
C PRO A 372 -8.34 -7.08 12.90
N GLU A 373 -9.41 -7.80 13.24
CA GLU A 373 -9.59 -9.23 12.96
C GLU A 373 -9.51 -9.58 11.47
N GLU A 374 -9.78 -8.62 10.58
CA GLU A 374 -9.66 -8.80 9.14
C GLU A 374 -8.21 -8.62 8.64
N ASN A 375 -7.33 -8.08 9.47
CA ASN A 375 -5.92 -7.83 9.14
C ASN A 375 -4.96 -8.88 9.72
N ARG A 376 -5.45 -9.77 10.59
CA ARG A 376 -4.68 -10.80 11.32
C ARG A 376 -4.93 -12.21 10.84
#